data_9cff5439a9c4540fc821a67c7052fbf8
#
_entry.id   9cff5439a9c4540fc821a67c7052fbf8
#
_cell.length_a   1.000
_cell.length_b   1.000
_cell.length_c   1.000
_cell.angle_alpha   90.00
_cell.angle_beta   90.00
_cell.angle_gamma   90.00
#
_symmetry.space_group_name_H-M   'P 1'
#
loop_
_entity.id
_entity.type
_entity.pdbx_description
1 polymer ?
#
loop_
_entity_poly.entity_id
_entity_poly.type
_entity_poly.pdbx_seq_one_letter_code
_entity_poly.pdbx_strand_id
1 'polypeptide(L)' 'EVVGSSPSSFEDAARAAVEAAAKTLRDLRVAEVTKLDMKIDKSGKVVAYRARVSMSFKYEA' A
#
# COMPACT_ATOMS: atom_id res chain seq x y z
N GLU A 1 -9.80 -3.14 -1.73
CA GLU A 1 -8.43 -2.72 -2.01
C GLU A 1 -8.15 -1.33 -1.49
N VAL A 2 -6.94 -1.11 -1.02
CA VAL A 2 -6.51 0.17 -0.49
C VAL A 2 -5.23 0.58 -1.21
N VAL A 3 -5.08 1.88 -1.44
CA VAL A 3 -3.87 2.42 -2.07
C VAL A 3 -3.10 3.22 -1.03
N GLY A 4 -1.82 2.92 -0.89
CA GLY A 4 -0.91 3.69 -0.07
C GLY A 4 0.08 4.43 -0.94
N SER A 5 0.63 5.51 -0.42
CA SER A 5 1.57 6.33 -1.14
C SER A 5 2.73 6.71 -0.21
N SER A 6 3.91 6.81 -0.77
CA SER A 6 5.10 7.21 -0.01
C SER A 6 6.08 7.91 -0.94
N PRO A 7 6.75 8.96 -0.46
CA PRO A 7 7.81 9.58 -1.25
C PRO A 7 9.12 8.77 -1.20
N SER A 8 9.18 7.73 -0.36
CA SER A 8 10.43 7.04 -0.06
C SER A 8 10.58 5.67 -0.71
N SER A 9 9.56 4.82 -0.63
CA SER A 9 9.70 3.44 -1.10
C SER A 9 8.34 2.77 -1.29
N PHE A 10 8.36 1.65 -2.04
CA PHE A 10 7.16 0.83 -2.20
C PHE A 10 6.77 0.15 -0.90
N GLU A 11 7.75 -0.32 -0.13
CA GLU A 11 7.49 -0.95 1.16
C GLU A 11 6.78 0.01 2.10
N ASP A 12 7.24 1.26 2.10
CA ASP A 12 6.63 2.27 2.95
C ASP A 12 5.21 2.61 2.47
N ALA A 13 5.00 2.62 1.15
CA ALA A 13 3.67 2.83 0.59
C ALA A 13 2.71 1.71 1.00
N ALA A 14 3.18 0.46 0.92
CA ALA A 14 2.36 -0.68 1.29
C ALA A 14 2.05 -0.66 2.78
N ARG A 15 3.04 -0.35 3.62
CA ARG A 15 2.83 -0.24 5.06
C ARG A 15 1.81 0.85 5.38
N ALA A 16 1.90 1.98 4.71
CA ALA A 16 0.96 3.08 4.93
C ALA A 16 -0.47 2.66 4.61
N ALA A 17 -0.66 1.89 3.55
CA ALA A 17 -1.98 1.37 3.19
C ALA A 17 -2.54 0.47 4.28
N VAL A 18 -1.71 -0.45 4.78
CA VAL A 18 -2.12 -1.39 5.82
C VAL A 18 -2.46 -0.66 7.11
N GLU A 19 -1.59 0.28 7.52
CA GLU A 19 -1.81 0.99 8.77
C GLU A 19 -3.03 1.88 8.72
N ALA A 20 -3.31 2.48 7.57
CA ALA A 20 -4.52 3.28 7.41
C ALA A 20 -5.77 2.41 7.54
N ALA A 21 -5.77 1.24 6.91
CA ALA A 21 -6.89 0.32 6.98
C ALA A 21 -7.08 -0.24 8.39
N ALA A 22 -5.99 -0.48 9.10
CA ALA A 22 -6.04 -1.05 10.43
C ALA A 22 -6.69 -0.13 11.45
N LYS A 23 -6.81 1.16 11.15
CA LYS A 23 -7.48 2.09 12.04
C LYS A 23 -8.99 1.82 12.15
N THR A 24 -9.58 1.25 11.11
CA THR A 24 -11.01 0.98 11.08
C THR A 24 -11.35 -0.50 11.00
N LEU A 25 -10.39 -1.32 10.59
CA LEU A 25 -10.59 -2.76 10.44
C LEU A 25 -9.79 -3.51 11.49
N ARG A 26 -10.40 -4.54 12.06
CA ARG A 26 -9.75 -5.34 13.10
C ARG A 26 -9.37 -6.69 12.54
N ASP A 27 -8.39 -7.32 13.19
CA ASP A 27 -7.98 -8.69 12.90
C ASP A 27 -7.48 -8.91 11.48
N LEU A 28 -6.88 -7.87 10.90
CA LEU A 28 -6.19 -8.04 9.63
C LEU A 28 -4.98 -8.95 9.84
N ARG A 29 -4.84 -9.96 9.01
CA ARG A 29 -3.78 -10.95 9.13
C ARG A 29 -2.82 -10.97 7.96
N VAL A 30 -3.33 -10.76 6.76
CA VAL A 30 -2.54 -10.85 5.55
C VAL A 30 -2.84 -9.66 4.66
N ALA A 31 -1.79 -9.08 4.11
CA ALA A 31 -1.91 -8.02 3.13
C ALA A 31 -1.08 -8.43 1.92
N GLU A 32 -1.70 -8.38 0.76
CA GLU A 32 -1.05 -8.75 -0.50
C GLU A 32 -0.93 -7.52 -1.36
N VAL A 33 0.29 -7.22 -1.82
CA VAL A 33 0.50 -6.12 -2.76
C VAL A 33 0.11 -6.61 -4.14
N THR A 34 -0.92 -6.00 -4.71
CA THR A 34 -1.45 -6.43 -6.01
C THR A 34 -0.93 -5.59 -7.16
N LYS A 35 -0.48 -4.37 -6.90
CA LYS A 35 0.01 -3.49 -7.95
C LYS A 35 0.96 -2.45 -7.38
N LEU A 36 2.00 -2.15 -8.12
CA LEU A 36 2.94 -1.09 -7.77
C LEU A 36 3.00 -0.11 -8.93
N ASP A 37 3.01 1.18 -8.62
CA ASP A 37 3.25 2.19 -9.63
C ASP A 37 3.93 3.40 -9.01
N MET A 38 4.29 4.35 -9.84
CA MET A 38 4.98 5.55 -9.40
C MET A 38 4.33 6.76 -10.03
N LYS A 39 4.24 7.83 -9.27
CA LYS A 39 3.78 9.10 -9.78
C LYS A 39 4.99 9.88 -10.25
N ILE A 40 4.91 10.42 -11.46
CA ILE A 40 6.01 11.12 -12.10
C ILE A 40 5.57 12.54 -12.41
N ASP A 41 6.43 13.53 -12.15
CA ASP A 41 6.09 14.92 -12.44
C ASP A 41 6.43 15.27 -13.88
N LYS A 42 6.20 16.53 -14.24
CA LYS A 42 6.39 16.99 -15.62
C LYS A 42 7.82 16.89 -16.10
N SER A 43 8.78 16.90 -15.18
CA SER A 43 10.19 16.82 -15.54
C SER A 43 10.69 15.37 -15.65
N GLY A 44 9.82 14.40 -15.41
CA GLY A 44 10.19 13.00 -15.44
C GLY A 44 10.74 12.47 -14.14
N LYS A 45 10.58 13.21 -13.06
CA LYS A 45 11.09 12.80 -11.76
C LYS A 45 10.01 12.04 -10.99
N VAL A 46 10.41 10.95 -10.33
CA VAL A 46 9.50 10.19 -9.49
C VAL A 46 9.24 10.98 -8.22
N VAL A 47 7.97 11.26 -7.93
CA VAL A 47 7.59 12.05 -6.76
C VAL A 47 6.87 11.23 -5.71
N ALA A 48 6.39 10.03 -6.07
CA ALA A 48 5.75 9.16 -5.10
C ALA A 48 5.77 7.72 -5.60
N TYR A 49 5.90 6.79 -4.64
CA TYR A 49 5.73 5.37 -4.86
C TYR A 49 4.35 4.99 -4.35
N ARG A 50 3.61 4.17 -5.09
CA ARG A 50 2.27 3.78 -4.68
C ARG A 50 2.14 2.27 -4.70
N ALA A 51 1.39 1.75 -3.74
CA ALA A 51 1.13 0.33 -3.64
C ALA A 51 -0.37 0.11 -3.47
N ARG A 52 -0.93 -0.79 -4.28
CA ARG A 52 -2.30 -1.22 -4.11
C ARG A 52 -2.27 -2.53 -3.34
N VAL A 53 -3.05 -2.59 -2.27
CA VAL A 53 -2.98 -3.69 -1.33
C VAL A 53 -4.35 -4.28 -1.12
N SER A 54 -4.44 -5.61 -1.20
CA SER A 54 -5.63 -6.37 -0.89
C SER A 54 -5.40 -7.02 0.47
N MET A 55 -6.38 -6.91 1.36
CA MET A 55 -6.22 -7.39 2.72
C MET A 55 -7.26 -8.42 3.08
N SER A 56 -6.89 -9.34 3.95
CA SER A 56 -7.81 -10.34 4.44
C SER A 56 -7.73 -10.44 5.95
N PHE A 57 -8.85 -10.87 6.55
CA PHE A 57 -8.96 -10.94 8.01
C PHE A 57 -8.43 -12.23 8.56
N LYS A 58 -8.35 -13.24 7.74
CA LYS A 58 -8.04 -14.57 8.19
C LYS A 58 -7.00 -15.19 7.30
N TYR A 59 -6.06 -15.85 7.93
CA TYR A 59 -5.08 -16.63 7.21
C TYR A 59 -5.54 -18.09 7.20
N GLU A 60 -5.69 -18.66 6.03
CA GLU A 60 -6.06 -20.05 5.87
C GLU A 60 -4.82 -20.82 5.45
N ALA A 61 -4.40 -21.72 6.28
CA ALA A 61 -3.23 -22.55 5.97
C ALA A 61 -3.61 -23.72 5.09
#